data_4e04d615451f1e33eabb6f51ef007796
#
_entry.id   4e04d615451f1e33eabb6f51ef007796
#
_cell.length_a   1.000
_cell.length_b   1.000
_cell.length_c   1.000
_cell.angle_alpha   90.00
_cell.angle_beta   90.00
_cell.angle_gamma   90.00
#
_symmetry.space_group_name_H-M   'P 1'
#
loop_
_entity.id
_entity.type
_entity.pdbx_description
1 polymer ?
#
loop_
_entity_poly.entity_id
_entity_poly.type
_entity_poly.pdbx_seq_one_letter_code
_entity_poly.pdbx_strand_id
1 'polypeptide(L)'
;MKKQKNPPTQKRKWWFRFMKKLMKGRYKRPTFVYMGEKFSNGAVVLSNHEGTDAPLSLEMYCDKPVRMWGAWEMNSGVIQMYKYQSRVYYHEKKHWNLFLARLFCLIASPLTNLFYKGLNLISTYRDARFMKTLRQSVEAIQNGENIVIFPEDSTKGYLEQLEDFHHGFLALCEYCAKKGIDVPIYVTYFRKKDLTYFVDNPILYSELKKTESTKEAMAKRLLDRCNELGQMQVERPEGATELFLGQQAIAEVAAADA
;
A
#
# COMPACT_ATOMS: atom_id res chain seq x y z
N MET A 1 16.74 -19.92 -22.77
CA MET A 1 16.56 -18.84 -21.80
C MET A 1 16.09 -17.56 -22.52
N LYS A 2 14.81 -17.20 -22.40
CA LYS A 2 14.31 -15.90 -22.93
C LYS A 2 14.82 -14.82 -21.97
N LYS A 3 15.61 -13.86 -22.48
CA LYS A 3 16.00 -12.65 -21.73
C LYS A 3 14.73 -12.00 -21.15
N GLN A 4 14.62 -12.00 -19.84
CA GLN A 4 13.59 -11.25 -19.11
C GLN A 4 13.77 -9.79 -19.50
N LYS A 5 12.88 -9.25 -20.33
CA LYS A 5 12.83 -7.80 -20.59
C LYS A 5 12.58 -7.12 -19.25
N ASN A 6 13.44 -6.17 -18.89
CA ASN A 6 13.17 -5.33 -17.73
C ASN A 6 11.75 -4.80 -17.84
N PRO A 7 10.90 -5.00 -16.81
CA PRO A 7 9.54 -4.53 -16.86
C PRO A 7 9.55 -3.01 -17.08
N PRO A 8 8.62 -2.48 -17.89
CA PRO A 8 8.56 -1.06 -18.13
C PRO A 8 8.30 -0.34 -16.80
N THR A 9 9.25 0.47 -16.37
CA THR A 9 9.05 1.39 -15.26
C THR A 9 7.79 2.20 -15.54
N GLN A 10 6.86 2.22 -14.59
CA GLN A 10 5.60 2.94 -14.74
C GLN A 10 5.89 4.42 -15.04
N LYS A 11 5.71 4.84 -16.30
CA LYS A 11 5.95 6.22 -16.72
C LYS A 11 4.82 7.11 -16.22
N ARG A 12 4.98 7.67 -15.03
CA ARG A 12 4.06 8.71 -14.54
C ARG A 12 4.07 9.91 -15.49
N LYS A 13 2.90 10.51 -15.71
CA LYS A 13 2.77 11.73 -16.54
C LYS A 13 3.65 12.85 -15.98
N TRP A 14 4.20 13.70 -16.84
CA TRP A 14 5.15 14.75 -16.46
C TRP A 14 4.60 15.71 -15.40
N TRP A 15 3.33 16.12 -15.53
CA TRP A 15 2.66 17.00 -14.58
C TRP A 15 2.52 16.34 -13.19
N PHE A 16 2.27 15.02 -13.12
CA PHE A 16 2.20 14.32 -11.85
C PHE A 16 3.58 14.21 -11.18
N ARG A 17 4.64 14.02 -11.97
CA ARG A 17 6.02 14.07 -11.47
C ARG A 17 6.35 15.45 -10.87
N PHE A 18 5.86 16.52 -11.49
CA PHE A 18 5.99 17.87 -10.96
C PHE A 18 5.20 18.04 -9.65
N MET A 19 3.95 17.60 -9.58
CA MET A 19 3.17 17.58 -8.34
C MET A 19 3.87 16.80 -7.22
N LYS A 20 4.40 15.62 -7.51
CA LYS A 20 5.20 14.84 -6.54
C LYS A 20 6.39 15.65 -6.00
N LYS A 21 7.08 16.39 -6.86
CA LYS A 21 8.21 17.23 -6.43
C LYS A 21 7.77 18.33 -5.44
N LEU A 22 6.64 18.97 -5.69
CA LEU A 22 6.08 19.97 -4.77
C LEU A 22 5.65 19.32 -3.43
N MET A 23 5.04 18.14 -3.48
CA MET A 23 4.59 17.43 -2.28
C MET A 23 5.71 16.90 -1.40
N LYS A 24 6.93 16.68 -1.93
CA LYS A 24 8.09 16.22 -1.14
C LYS A 24 8.42 17.15 0.03
N GLY A 25 8.12 18.45 -0.08
CA GLY A 25 8.26 19.40 1.03
C GLY A 25 7.28 19.11 2.21
N ARG A 26 6.09 18.57 1.92
CA ARG A 26 5.07 18.26 2.92
C ARG A 26 5.21 16.83 3.49
N TYR A 27 5.60 15.87 2.64
CA TYR A 27 5.77 14.47 3.03
C TYR A 27 7.25 14.14 3.13
N LYS A 28 7.75 14.07 4.36
CA LYS A 28 9.14 13.70 4.63
C LYS A 28 9.37 12.24 4.23
N ARG A 29 10.60 11.91 3.84
CA ARG A 29 11.01 10.54 3.53
C ARG A 29 11.00 9.71 4.82
N PRO A 30 10.26 8.57 4.87
CA PRO A 30 10.37 7.65 5.97
C PRO A 30 11.69 6.86 5.90
N THR A 31 12.12 6.34 7.04
CA THR A 31 13.15 5.30 7.07
C THR A 31 12.48 3.97 6.77
N PHE A 32 12.95 3.27 5.73
CA PHE A 32 12.49 1.92 5.43
C PHE A 32 13.33 0.91 6.21
N VAL A 33 12.67 0.10 7.03
CA VAL A 33 13.28 -0.97 7.84
C VAL A 33 12.84 -2.30 7.26
N TYR A 34 13.78 -2.97 6.60
CA TYR A 34 13.55 -4.27 5.97
C TYR A 34 13.98 -5.39 6.93
N MET A 35 13.10 -6.38 7.16
CA MET A 35 13.43 -7.57 7.94
C MET A 35 14.43 -8.48 7.19
N GLY A 36 14.49 -8.35 5.89
CA GLY A 36 15.40 -9.07 5.01
C GLY A 36 15.71 -8.27 3.75
N GLU A 37 15.14 -8.66 2.61
CA GLU A 37 15.39 -8.03 1.32
C GLU A 37 14.37 -6.93 0.99
N LYS A 38 14.73 -6.05 0.06
CA LYS A 38 13.81 -5.06 -0.53
C LYS A 38 12.67 -5.74 -1.29
N PHE A 39 11.62 -4.96 -1.55
CA PHE A 39 10.51 -5.43 -2.36
C PHE A 39 10.97 -6.07 -3.68
N SER A 40 10.46 -7.26 -3.98
CA SER A 40 10.53 -7.83 -5.32
C SER A 40 9.60 -7.09 -6.27
N ASN A 41 9.66 -7.40 -7.56
CA ASN A 41 8.70 -6.91 -8.54
C ASN A 41 7.48 -7.85 -8.62
N GLY A 42 6.29 -7.28 -8.82
CA GLY A 42 5.07 -8.06 -9.03
C GLY A 42 4.52 -8.70 -7.74
N ALA A 43 4.66 -8.02 -6.63
CA ALA A 43 4.20 -8.44 -5.32
C ALA A 43 2.85 -7.82 -4.93
N VAL A 44 2.19 -8.42 -3.94
CA VAL A 44 1.13 -7.80 -3.15
C VAL A 44 1.75 -7.22 -1.88
N VAL A 45 1.48 -5.96 -1.60
CA VAL A 45 1.97 -5.25 -0.41
C VAL A 45 0.76 -4.84 0.43
N LEU A 46 0.68 -5.37 1.63
CA LEU A 46 -0.36 -5.04 2.62
C LEU A 46 0.21 -4.02 3.60
N SER A 47 -0.49 -2.95 3.87
CA SER A 47 -0.07 -1.90 4.80
C SER A 47 -1.24 -1.34 5.59
N ASN A 48 -0.97 -0.77 6.77
CA ASN A 48 -1.90 0.13 7.45
C ASN A 48 -2.06 1.43 6.66
N HIS A 49 -3.22 2.08 6.74
CA HIS A 49 -3.52 3.23 5.88
C HIS A 49 -2.96 4.56 6.42
N GLU A 50 -2.98 4.81 7.72
CA GLU A 50 -2.53 6.03 8.40
C GLU A 50 -2.87 7.33 7.60
N GLY A 51 -4.10 7.46 7.21
CA GLY A 51 -4.61 8.57 6.39
C GLY A 51 -4.00 8.62 4.99
N THR A 52 -3.36 9.73 4.67
CA THR A 52 -2.67 9.91 3.39
C THR A 52 -1.16 9.67 3.50
N ASP A 53 -0.62 9.54 4.71
CA ASP A 53 0.82 9.52 4.93
C ASP A 53 1.45 8.20 4.46
N ALA A 54 0.87 7.04 4.80
CA ALA A 54 1.38 5.75 4.35
C ALA A 54 1.30 5.56 2.82
N PRO A 55 0.14 5.79 2.15
CA PRO A 55 0.05 5.66 0.69
C PRO A 55 1.03 6.58 -0.05
N LEU A 56 1.10 7.85 0.35
CA LEU A 56 1.94 8.82 -0.33
C LEU A 56 3.44 8.59 -0.05
N SER A 57 3.79 8.07 1.12
CA SER A 57 5.16 7.66 1.41
C SER A 57 5.63 6.55 0.47
N LEU A 58 4.82 5.53 0.23
CA LEU A 58 5.14 4.49 -0.77
C LEU A 58 5.20 5.05 -2.18
N GLU A 59 4.22 5.85 -2.61
CA GLU A 59 4.23 6.44 -3.95
C GLU A 59 5.47 7.32 -4.21
N MET A 60 5.94 8.04 -3.19
CA MET A 60 7.04 8.98 -3.36
C MET A 60 8.42 8.36 -3.20
N TYR A 61 8.56 7.37 -2.33
CA TYR A 61 9.86 6.92 -1.84
C TYR A 61 10.15 5.43 -2.03
N CYS A 62 9.15 4.60 -2.39
CA CYS A 62 9.40 3.22 -2.77
C CYS A 62 10.27 3.16 -4.04
N ASP A 63 11.28 2.30 -4.05
CA ASP A 63 12.20 2.10 -5.17
C ASP A 63 11.58 1.25 -6.31
N LYS A 64 10.50 0.55 -6.01
CA LYS A 64 9.76 -0.27 -6.98
C LYS A 64 8.50 0.42 -7.46
N PRO A 65 8.05 0.15 -8.70
CA PRO A 65 6.79 0.67 -9.19
C PRO A 65 5.63 0.10 -8.39
N VAL A 66 4.77 1.00 -7.88
CA VAL A 66 3.61 0.64 -7.07
C VAL A 66 2.31 1.09 -7.74
N ARG A 67 1.26 0.28 -7.63
CA ARG A 67 -0.13 0.66 -7.95
C ARG A 67 -1.02 0.33 -6.77
N MET A 68 -1.78 1.30 -6.31
CA MET A 68 -2.61 1.15 -5.13
C MET A 68 -4.05 0.82 -5.51
N TRP A 69 -4.68 0.00 -4.68
CA TRP A 69 -6.13 -0.10 -4.70
C TRP A 69 -6.73 1.17 -4.10
N GLY A 70 -7.83 1.63 -4.69
CA GLY A 70 -8.56 2.78 -4.19
C GLY A 70 -10.04 2.67 -4.52
N ALA A 71 -10.88 3.37 -3.74
CA ALA A 71 -12.31 3.41 -3.99
C ALA A 71 -12.59 3.90 -5.42
N TRP A 72 -13.52 3.25 -6.12
CA TRP A 72 -13.82 3.55 -7.52
C TRP A 72 -14.22 5.00 -7.75
N GLU A 73 -14.82 5.63 -6.73
CA GLU A 73 -15.22 7.04 -6.75
C GLU A 73 -14.03 7.97 -6.99
N MET A 74 -12.83 7.60 -6.52
CA MET A 74 -11.60 8.37 -6.71
C MET A 74 -11.17 8.45 -8.18
N ASN A 75 -11.54 7.46 -8.99
CA ASN A 75 -11.22 7.38 -10.42
C ASN A 75 -12.37 7.76 -11.35
N SER A 76 -13.58 7.99 -10.83
CA SER A 76 -14.80 8.12 -11.64
C SER A 76 -15.08 9.53 -12.14
N GLY A 77 -14.18 10.49 -11.93
CA GLY A 77 -14.28 11.85 -12.40
C GLY A 77 -14.70 12.85 -11.31
N VAL A 78 -14.65 14.14 -11.67
CA VAL A 78 -14.77 15.26 -10.72
C VAL A 78 -16.11 15.25 -9.96
N ILE A 79 -17.22 14.94 -10.64
CA ILE A 79 -18.56 14.97 -10.04
C ILE A 79 -18.69 13.88 -8.96
N GLN A 80 -18.24 12.66 -9.24
CA GLN A 80 -18.29 11.56 -8.27
C GLN A 80 -17.32 11.82 -7.12
N MET A 81 -16.12 12.33 -7.42
CA MET A 81 -15.15 12.76 -6.42
C MET A 81 -15.75 13.83 -5.48
N TYR A 82 -16.40 14.82 -6.02
CA TYR A 82 -17.08 15.87 -5.24
C TYR A 82 -18.14 15.27 -4.30
N LYS A 83 -19.01 14.39 -4.82
CA LYS A 83 -20.03 13.72 -4.02
C LYS A 83 -19.43 12.89 -2.90
N TYR A 84 -18.39 12.10 -3.22
CA TYR A 84 -17.69 11.27 -2.25
C TYR A 84 -16.98 12.12 -1.18
N GLN A 85 -16.19 13.11 -1.59
CA GLN A 85 -15.46 13.95 -0.65
C GLN A 85 -16.37 14.76 0.26
N SER A 86 -17.39 15.44 -0.31
CA SER A 86 -18.25 16.31 0.49
C SER A 86 -19.12 15.54 1.48
N ARG A 87 -19.70 14.39 1.07
CA ARG A 87 -20.59 13.61 1.93
C ARG A 87 -19.82 12.64 2.82
N VAL A 88 -19.06 11.73 2.20
CA VAL A 88 -18.46 10.60 2.92
C VAL A 88 -17.21 11.06 3.68
N TYR A 89 -16.27 11.71 2.99
CA TYR A 89 -14.99 12.01 3.63
C TYR A 89 -15.08 13.18 4.63
N TYR A 90 -15.59 14.34 4.20
CA TYR A 90 -15.63 15.51 5.09
C TYR A 90 -16.81 15.50 6.05
N HIS A 91 -18.01 15.15 5.58
CA HIS A 91 -19.18 15.18 6.45
C HIS A 91 -19.26 13.96 7.39
N GLU A 92 -19.27 12.73 6.85
CA GLU A 92 -19.47 11.52 7.67
C GLU A 92 -18.22 11.16 8.47
N LYS A 93 -17.01 11.14 7.83
CA LYS A 93 -15.77 10.72 8.52
C LYS A 93 -15.06 11.83 9.30
N LYS A 94 -15.12 13.09 8.83
CA LYS A 94 -14.46 14.24 9.48
C LYS A 94 -15.42 15.13 10.28
N HIS A 95 -16.70 14.80 10.30
CA HIS A 95 -17.77 15.50 11.02
C HIS A 95 -17.88 17.01 10.70
N TRP A 96 -17.52 17.40 9.47
CA TRP A 96 -17.70 18.77 9.03
C TRP A 96 -19.17 19.07 8.76
N ASN A 97 -19.57 20.34 8.95
CA ASN A 97 -20.86 20.80 8.45
C ASN A 97 -20.97 20.55 6.93
N LEU A 98 -22.08 19.95 6.48
CA LEU A 98 -22.25 19.52 5.09
C LEU A 98 -22.17 20.69 4.09
N PHE A 99 -22.67 21.88 4.46
CA PHE A 99 -22.60 23.05 3.61
C PHE A 99 -21.15 23.52 3.40
N LEU A 100 -20.38 23.61 4.49
CA LEU A 100 -18.96 23.95 4.44
C LEU A 100 -18.15 22.92 3.67
N ALA A 101 -18.44 21.63 3.88
CA ALA A 101 -17.80 20.54 3.13
C ALA A 101 -18.06 20.64 1.63
N ARG A 102 -19.31 20.97 1.23
CA ARG A 102 -19.67 21.18 -0.18
C ARG A 102 -18.95 22.37 -0.79
N LEU A 103 -18.94 23.51 -0.10
CA LEU A 103 -18.24 24.71 -0.59
C LEU A 103 -16.74 24.46 -0.77
N PHE A 104 -16.09 23.86 0.20
CA PHE A 104 -14.69 23.48 0.11
C PHE A 104 -14.40 22.51 -1.05
N CYS A 105 -15.23 21.50 -1.22
CA CYS A 105 -15.06 20.49 -2.25
C CYS A 105 -15.29 21.01 -3.69
N LEU A 106 -15.92 22.17 -3.90
CA LEU A 106 -15.98 22.77 -5.23
C LEU A 106 -14.58 23.06 -5.79
N ILE A 107 -13.65 23.48 -4.94
CA ILE A 107 -12.26 23.76 -5.32
C ILE A 107 -11.38 22.52 -5.11
N ALA A 108 -11.54 21.83 -3.99
CA ALA A 108 -10.68 20.71 -3.63
C ALA A 108 -10.85 19.48 -4.54
N SER A 109 -12.10 19.15 -4.95
CA SER A 109 -12.37 17.93 -5.72
C SER A 109 -11.75 17.91 -7.11
N PRO A 110 -11.75 18.99 -7.91
CA PRO A 110 -11.02 19.01 -9.18
C PRO A 110 -9.52 18.74 -9.02
N LEU A 111 -8.86 19.36 -8.03
CA LEU A 111 -7.45 19.18 -7.75
C LEU A 111 -7.15 17.74 -7.28
N THR A 112 -7.97 17.24 -6.37
CA THR A 112 -7.85 15.86 -5.87
C THR A 112 -8.09 14.85 -6.99
N ASN A 113 -9.08 15.06 -7.85
CA ASN A 113 -9.33 14.19 -8.99
C ASN A 113 -8.15 14.16 -9.97
N LEU A 114 -7.55 15.33 -10.24
CA LEU A 114 -6.34 15.41 -11.06
C LEU A 114 -5.20 14.60 -10.41
N PHE A 115 -5.02 14.73 -9.10
CA PHE A 115 -4.00 14.01 -8.35
C PHE A 115 -4.21 12.49 -8.43
N TYR A 116 -5.42 11.99 -8.16
CA TYR A 116 -5.72 10.54 -8.24
C TYR A 116 -5.58 9.98 -9.67
N LYS A 117 -5.91 10.76 -10.71
CA LYS A 117 -5.60 10.38 -12.10
C LYS A 117 -4.09 10.20 -12.33
N GLY A 118 -3.27 10.97 -11.61
CA GLY A 118 -1.82 10.83 -11.66
C GLY A 118 -1.31 9.59 -10.94
N LEU A 119 -1.93 9.22 -9.81
CA LEU A 119 -1.62 8.00 -9.06
C LEU A 119 -1.94 6.72 -9.83
N ASN A 120 -2.83 6.79 -10.84
CA ASN A 120 -3.23 5.63 -11.65
C ASN A 120 -3.71 4.46 -10.78
N LEU A 121 -4.60 4.75 -9.81
CA LEU A 121 -5.15 3.76 -8.89
C LEU A 121 -5.89 2.65 -9.64
N ILE A 122 -5.90 1.45 -9.07
CA ILE A 122 -6.79 0.38 -9.46
C ILE A 122 -8.08 0.53 -8.67
N SER A 123 -9.20 0.79 -9.37
CA SER A 123 -10.50 0.96 -8.74
C SER A 123 -11.00 -0.33 -8.10
N THR A 124 -11.40 -0.26 -6.83
CA THR A 124 -12.04 -1.38 -6.12
C THR A 124 -13.56 -1.19 -6.10
N TYR A 125 -14.28 -2.29 -6.23
CA TYR A 125 -15.73 -2.35 -6.24
C TYR A 125 -16.22 -3.41 -5.26
N ARG A 126 -17.42 -3.18 -4.70
CA ARG A 126 -18.08 -4.13 -3.78
C ARG A 126 -19.11 -5.03 -4.48
N ASP A 127 -19.10 -5.08 -5.80
CA ASP A 127 -20.04 -5.82 -6.64
C ASP A 127 -19.31 -6.64 -7.72
N ALA A 128 -20.04 -7.17 -8.71
CA ALA A 128 -19.48 -7.98 -9.78
C ALA A 128 -18.34 -7.31 -10.56
N ARG A 129 -18.25 -5.97 -10.53
CA ARG A 129 -17.14 -5.22 -11.12
C ARG A 129 -15.80 -5.46 -10.42
N PHE A 130 -15.79 -6.08 -9.23
CA PHE A 130 -14.55 -6.47 -8.55
C PHE A 130 -13.66 -7.36 -9.41
N MET A 131 -14.24 -8.16 -10.31
CA MET A 131 -13.45 -8.91 -11.31
C MET A 131 -12.60 -8.02 -12.21
N LYS A 132 -13.01 -6.77 -12.46
CA LYS A 132 -12.16 -5.80 -13.19
C LYS A 132 -10.96 -5.39 -12.36
N THR A 133 -11.13 -5.18 -11.05
CA THR A 133 -10.03 -4.92 -10.11
C THR A 133 -9.01 -6.06 -10.17
N LEU A 134 -9.45 -7.32 -10.06
CA LEU A 134 -8.56 -8.49 -10.09
C LEU A 134 -7.79 -8.59 -11.40
N ARG A 135 -8.46 -8.42 -12.55
CA ARG A 135 -7.81 -8.46 -13.88
C ARG A 135 -6.74 -7.37 -14.03
N GLN A 136 -7.05 -6.13 -13.66
CA GLN A 136 -6.10 -5.01 -13.71
C GLN A 136 -4.93 -5.21 -12.75
N SER A 137 -5.16 -5.82 -11.59
CA SER A 137 -4.10 -6.12 -10.62
C SER A 137 -3.16 -7.20 -11.15
N VAL A 138 -3.70 -8.28 -11.73
CA VAL A 138 -2.86 -9.34 -12.35
C VAL A 138 -2.04 -8.79 -13.51
N GLU A 139 -2.62 -7.96 -14.37
CA GLU A 139 -1.90 -7.31 -15.47
C GLU A 139 -0.74 -6.45 -14.93
N ALA A 140 -0.97 -5.68 -13.86
CA ALA A 140 0.06 -4.87 -13.23
C ALA A 140 1.17 -5.73 -12.61
N ILE A 141 0.82 -6.83 -11.91
CA ILE A 141 1.78 -7.80 -11.35
C ILE A 141 2.65 -8.40 -12.47
N GLN A 142 2.06 -8.80 -13.59
CA GLN A 142 2.78 -9.35 -14.75
C GLN A 142 3.72 -8.32 -15.40
N ASN A 143 3.39 -7.04 -15.28
CA ASN A 143 4.24 -5.93 -15.70
C ASN A 143 5.29 -5.53 -14.65
N GLY A 144 5.39 -6.26 -13.54
CA GLY A 144 6.37 -6.03 -12.48
C GLY A 144 6.00 -4.90 -11.51
N GLU A 145 4.74 -4.41 -11.55
CA GLU A 145 4.26 -3.41 -10.59
C GLU A 145 3.78 -4.11 -9.31
N ASN A 146 4.08 -3.55 -8.15
CA ASN A 146 3.60 -4.04 -6.86
C ASN A 146 2.22 -3.48 -6.56
N ILE A 147 1.29 -4.34 -6.16
CA ILE A 147 -0.07 -3.93 -5.81
C ILE A 147 -0.13 -3.63 -4.32
N VAL A 148 -0.31 -2.36 -3.98
CA VAL A 148 -0.45 -1.92 -2.58
C VAL A 148 -1.92 -1.92 -2.21
N ILE A 149 -2.23 -2.58 -1.10
CA ILE A 149 -3.57 -2.72 -0.57
C ILE A 149 -3.55 -2.31 0.91
N PHE A 150 -4.51 -1.49 1.29
CA PHE A 150 -4.77 -1.11 2.67
C PHE A 150 -6.02 -1.85 3.13
N PRO A 151 -5.86 -3.06 3.70
CA PRO A 151 -7.01 -3.96 3.93
C PRO A 151 -7.81 -3.65 5.19
N GLU A 152 -7.43 -2.66 5.98
CA GLU A 152 -8.10 -2.28 7.21
C GLU A 152 -9.50 -1.66 6.96
N ASP A 153 -10.40 -1.83 7.91
CA ASP A 153 -11.67 -1.09 7.93
C ASP A 153 -11.47 0.32 8.49
N SER A 154 -11.38 1.30 7.61
CA SER A 154 -11.22 2.70 7.98
C SER A 154 -12.51 3.41 8.46
N THR A 155 -13.62 2.69 8.65
CA THR A 155 -14.87 3.30 9.15
C THR A 155 -14.76 3.74 10.61
N LYS A 156 -13.93 3.07 11.39
CA LYS A 156 -13.61 3.39 12.79
C LYS A 156 -12.45 4.39 12.96
N GLY A 157 -11.96 4.95 11.87
CA GLY A 157 -10.74 5.78 11.84
C GLY A 157 -9.49 4.96 11.52
N TYR A 158 -8.32 5.56 11.76
CA TYR A 158 -7.03 4.89 11.57
C TYR A 158 -6.49 4.50 12.95
N LEU A 159 -6.40 3.20 13.20
CA LEU A 159 -6.00 2.64 14.49
C LEU A 159 -4.52 2.30 14.48
N GLU A 160 -3.80 2.57 15.58
CA GLU A 160 -2.41 2.11 15.73
C GLU A 160 -2.33 0.59 15.81
N GLN A 161 -3.30 -0.05 16.45
CA GLN A 161 -3.49 -1.50 16.43
C GLN A 161 -4.70 -1.84 15.59
N LEU A 162 -4.46 -2.52 14.48
CA LEU A 162 -5.49 -2.89 13.52
C LEU A 162 -6.36 -4.03 14.08
N GLU A 163 -7.67 -3.97 13.84
CA GLU A 163 -8.62 -4.95 14.37
C GLU A 163 -8.99 -6.02 13.34
N ASP A 164 -9.02 -5.67 12.05
CA ASP A 164 -9.43 -6.58 10.99
C ASP A 164 -8.78 -6.24 9.64
N PHE A 165 -8.67 -7.26 8.77
CA PHE A 165 -8.27 -7.16 7.38
C PHE A 165 -9.37 -7.67 6.46
N HIS A 166 -9.88 -6.81 5.60
CA HIS A 166 -10.79 -7.23 4.54
C HIS A 166 -10.12 -8.23 3.59
N HIS A 167 -10.80 -9.34 3.29
CA HIS A 167 -10.26 -10.48 2.56
C HIS A 167 -10.09 -10.28 1.03
N GLY A 168 -10.34 -9.09 0.52
CA GLY A 168 -10.26 -8.81 -0.93
C GLY A 168 -8.90 -9.12 -1.55
N PHE A 169 -7.81 -8.92 -0.82
CA PHE A 169 -6.46 -9.24 -1.28
C PHE A 169 -6.24 -10.74 -1.47
N LEU A 170 -6.86 -11.60 -0.64
CA LEU A 170 -6.80 -13.05 -0.81
C LEU A 170 -7.49 -13.51 -2.10
N ALA A 171 -8.58 -12.83 -2.50
CA ALA A 171 -9.21 -13.09 -3.79
C ALA A 171 -8.27 -12.73 -4.96
N LEU A 172 -7.45 -11.67 -4.83
CA LEU A 172 -6.41 -11.37 -5.80
C LEU A 172 -5.35 -12.46 -5.85
N CYS A 173 -4.82 -12.88 -4.69
CA CYS A 173 -3.80 -13.94 -4.62
C CYS A 173 -4.32 -15.26 -5.22
N GLU A 174 -5.56 -15.63 -4.92
CA GLU A 174 -6.21 -16.80 -5.51
C GLU A 174 -6.36 -16.66 -7.03
N TYR A 175 -6.73 -15.46 -7.52
CA TYR A 175 -6.85 -15.20 -8.95
C TYR A 175 -5.48 -15.23 -9.66
N CYS A 176 -4.41 -14.75 -9.01
CA CYS A 176 -3.04 -14.91 -9.47
C CYS A 176 -2.65 -16.38 -9.60
N ALA A 177 -2.92 -17.19 -8.56
CA ALA A 177 -2.63 -18.62 -8.56
C ALA A 177 -3.35 -19.37 -9.69
N LYS A 178 -4.63 -19.05 -9.96
CA LYS A 178 -5.37 -19.57 -11.11
C LYS A 178 -4.76 -19.20 -12.48
N LYS A 179 -3.90 -18.18 -12.52
CA LYS A 179 -3.14 -17.76 -13.69
C LYS A 179 -1.69 -18.28 -13.70
N GLY A 180 -1.36 -19.19 -12.76
CA GLY A 180 -0.01 -19.75 -12.63
C GLY A 180 1.01 -18.80 -12.01
N ILE A 181 0.56 -17.76 -11.30
CA ILE A 181 1.41 -16.79 -10.61
C ILE A 181 1.32 -17.04 -9.11
N ASP A 182 2.41 -17.50 -8.50
CA ASP A 182 2.54 -17.58 -7.06
C ASP A 182 3.08 -16.24 -6.56
N VAL A 183 2.17 -15.36 -6.12
CA VAL A 183 2.49 -13.98 -5.81
C VAL A 183 3.10 -13.87 -4.40
N PRO A 184 4.25 -13.17 -4.24
CA PRO A 184 4.78 -12.85 -2.93
C PRO A 184 3.93 -11.75 -2.26
N ILE A 185 3.65 -11.95 -0.98
CA ILE A 185 2.88 -11.04 -0.14
C ILE A 185 3.83 -10.45 0.90
N TYR A 186 3.99 -9.13 0.87
CA TYR A 186 4.71 -8.38 1.89
C TYR A 186 3.70 -7.79 2.88
N VAL A 187 3.94 -7.98 4.17
CA VAL A 187 3.26 -7.23 5.23
C VAL A 187 4.13 -6.05 5.59
N THR A 188 3.53 -4.88 5.67
CA THR A 188 4.24 -3.64 5.99
C THR A 188 3.45 -2.83 7.01
N TYR A 189 4.16 -2.01 7.78
CA TYR A 189 3.54 -1.08 8.72
C TYR A 189 4.21 0.29 8.63
N PHE A 190 3.42 1.33 8.41
CA PHE A 190 3.87 2.71 8.47
C PHE A 190 3.59 3.31 9.85
N ARG A 191 4.65 3.62 10.58
CA ARG A 191 4.57 4.26 11.88
C ARG A 191 4.85 5.75 11.75
N LYS A 192 3.80 6.56 11.90
CA LYS A 192 3.84 8.00 11.65
C LYS A 192 4.66 8.76 12.67
N LYS A 193 4.62 8.37 13.95
CA LYS A 193 5.28 9.08 15.06
C LYS A 193 6.78 9.30 14.84
N ASP A 194 7.43 8.37 14.17
CA ASP A 194 8.87 8.39 13.91
C ASP A 194 9.22 8.24 12.42
N LEU A 195 8.21 8.31 11.55
CA LEU A 195 8.36 8.20 10.09
C LEU A 195 9.11 6.94 9.68
N THR A 196 8.69 5.79 10.18
CA THR A 196 9.29 4.48 9.86
C THR A 196 8.32 3.65 9.03
N TYR A 197 8.84 3.03 7.97
CA TYR A 197 8.13 2.06 7.16
C TYR A 197 8.77 0.69 7.36
N PHE A 198 8.14 -0.17 8.17
CA PHE A 198 8.59 -1.55 8.38
C PHE A 198 8.12 -2.41 7.22
N VAL A 199 9.01 -3.26 6.73
CA VAL A 199 8.77 -4.17 5.60
C VAL A 199 9.22 -5.57 6.00
N ASP A 200 8.26 -6.49 6.10
CA ASP A 200 8.54 -7.88 6.45
C ASP A 200 9.14 -8.67 5.27
N ASN A 201 9.64 -9.86 5.57
CA ASN A 201 9.98 -10.82 4.53
C ASN A 201 8.71 -11.24 3.78
N PRO A 202 8.80 -11.48 2.47
CA PRO A 202 7.64 -11.94 1.72
C PRO A 202 7.28 -13.37 2.10
N ILE A 203 5.97 -13.65 2.12
CA ILE A 203 5.45 -15.02 2.13
C ILE A 203 4.79 -15.30 0.78
N LEU A 204 5.08 -16.44 0.15
CA LEU A 204 4.39 -16.85 -1.06
C LEU A 204 2.95 -17.25 -0.73
N TYR A 205 2.00 -16.92 -1.64
CA TYR A 205 0.61 -17.29 -1.42
C TYR A 205 0.42 -18.81 -1.26
N SER A 206 1.19 -19.63 -1.99
CA SER A 206 1.17 -21.09 -1.87
C SER A 206 1.62 -21.57 -0.48
N GLU A 207 2.60 -20.90 0.14
CA GLU A 207 3.07 -21.21 1.50
C GLU A 207 2.04 -20.79 2.54
N LEU A 208 1.47 -19.59 2.41
CA LEU A 208 0.41 -19.12 3.29
C LEU A 208 -0.79 -20.09 3.27
N LYS A 209 -1.16 -20.59 2.10
CA LYS A 209 -2.25 -21.55 1.92
C LYS A 209 -1.94 -22.94 2.51
N LYS A 210 -0.66 -23.33 2.61
CA LYS A 210 -0.27 -24.60 3.26
C LYS A 210 -0.36 -24.52 4.77
N THR A 211 -0.07 -23.35 5.34
CA THR A 211 -0.06 -23.14 6.80
C THR A 211 -1.42 -22.78 7.36
N GLU A 212 -2.27 -22.13 6.57
CA GLU A 212 -3.59 -21.66 7.00
C GLU A 212 -4.68 -22.25 6.11
N SER A 213 -5.67 -22.89 6.72
CA SER A 213 -6.73 -23.62 6.00
C SER A 213 -7.90 -22.74 5.55
N THR A 214 -8.10 -21.56 6.18
CA THR A 214 -9.22 -20.67 5.87
C THR A 214 -8.73 -19.26 5.50
N LYS A 215 -9.56 -18.51 4.79
CA LYS A 215 -9.24 -17.11 4.43
C LYS A 215 -9.18 -16.21 5.67
N GLU A 216 -10.01 -16.49 6.64
CA GLU A 216 -10.04 -15.80 7.93
C GLU A 216 -8.72 -16.00 8.69
N ALA A 217 -8.22 -17.24 8.77
CA ALA A 217 -6.95 -17.54 9.41
C ALA A 217 -5.77 -16.90 8.67
N MET A 218 -5.76 -16.95 7.32
CA MET A 218 -4.75 -16.26 6.50
C MET A 218 -4.74 -14.75 6.76
N ALA A 219 -5.91 -14.12 6.75
CA ALA A 219 -6.03 -12.67 6.97
C ALA A 219 -5.60 -12.29 8.38
N LYS A 220 -6.03 -13.08 9.39
CA LYS A 220 -5.67 -12.88 10.78
C LYS A 220 -4.15 -12.98 11.00
N ARG A 221 -3.48 -13.99 10.46
CA ARG A 221 -2.03 -14.14 10.55
C ARG A 221 -1.29 -12.92 10.00
N LEU A 222 -1.72 -12.41 8.84
CA LEU A 222 -1.09 -11.24 8.21
C LEU A 222 -1.43 -9.94 8.98
N LEU A 223 -2.62 -9.85 9.58
CA LEU A 223 -3.00 -8.76 10.47
C LEU A 223 -2.15 -8.74 11.74
N ASP A 224 -2.03 -9.89 12.41
CA ASP A 224 -1.22 -10.02 13.63
C ASP A 224 0.24 -9.61 13.34
N ARG A 225 0.78 -10.06 12.20
CA ARG A 225 2.12 -9.68 11.76
C ARG A 225 2.25 -8.19 11.47
N CYS A 226 1.23 -7.57 10.87
CA CYS A 226 1.21 -6.12 10.65
C CYS A 226 1.27 -5.36 11.98
N ASN A 227 0.49 -5.78 12.98
CA ASN A 227 0.50 -5.20 14.31
C ASN A 227 1.84 -5.37 15.03
N GLU A 228 2.47 -6.55 14.93
CA GLU A 228 3.82 -6.79 15.49
C GLU A 228 4.84 -5.81 14.91
N LEU A 229 4.85 -5.61 13.59
CA LEU A 229 5.74 -4.65 12.94
C LEU A 229 5.54 -3.23 13.49
N GLY A 230 4.29 -2.83 13.76
CA GLY A 230 3.96 -1.53 14.33
C GLY A 230 4.55 -1.30 15.73
N GLN A 231 4.73 -2.38 16.51
CA GLN A 231 5.25 -2.34 17.88
C GLN A 231 6.78 -2.50 17.97
N MET A 232 7.45 -2.88 16.87
CA MET A 232 8.89 -3.10 16.87
C MET A 232 9.67 -1.85 17.29
N GLN A 233 10.65 -2.04 18.15
CA GLN A 233 11.63 -1.02 18.49
C GLN A 233 12.90 -1.28 17.68
N VAL A 234 13.37 -0.26 17.00
CA VAL A 234 14.59 -0.35 16.16
C VAL A 234 15.42 0.90 16.39
N GLU A 235 16.66 0.71 16.79
CA GLU A 235 17.64 1.79 16.84
C GLU A 235 17.99 2.22 15.41
N ARG A 236 17.99 3.51 15.16
CA ARG A 236 18.24 4.07 13.86
C ARG A 236 19.41 5.03 13.90
N PRO A 237 20.45 4.82 13.09
CA PRO A 237 21.49 5.81 12.89
C PRO A 237 20.88 7.12 12.36
N GLU A 238 21.43 8.24 12.80
CA GLU A 238 20.96 9.55 12.36
C GLU A 238 21.10 9.67 10.83
N GLY A 239 20.05 10.14 10.17
CA GLY A 239 20.01 10.30 8.70
C GLY A 239 19.80 9.00 7.90
N ALA A 240 19.69 7.84 8.55
CA ALA A 240 19.42 6.59 7.83
C ALA A 240 18.06 6.62 7.13
N THR A 241 18.07 6.29 5.83
CA THR A 241 16.85 6.19 5.01
C THR A 241 16.41 4.75 4.77
N GLU A 242 17.30 3.79 5.00
CA GLU A 242 17.08 2.35 4.85
C GLU A 242 17.89 1.59 5.91
N LEU A 243 17.31 0.52 6.47
CA LEU A 243 17.94 -0.40 7.41
C LEU A 243 17.56 -1.84 7.02
N PHE A 244 18.49 -2.79 7.25
CA PHE A 244 18.32 -4.21 6.96
C PHE A 244 18.62 -5.03 8.20
N LEU A 245 17.61 -5.45 8.96
CA LEU A 245 17.79 -6.14 10.24
C LEU A 245 18.37 -7.57 10.06
N GLY A 246 17.97 -8.25 8.99
CA GLY A 246 18.51 -9.60 8.70
C GLY A 246 20.01 -9.62 8.41
N GLN A 247 20.59 -8.54 7.91
CA GLN A 247 22.04 -8.43 7.65
C GLN A 247 22.81 -8.05 8.93
N GLN A 248 22.20 -7.29 9.84
CA GLN A 248 22.82 -6.96 11.13
C GLN A 248 22.97 -8.19 12.03
N ALA A 249 21.94 -9.04 12.09
CA ALA A 249 22.02 -10.30 12.84
C ALA A 249 23.12 -11.24 12.33
N ILE A 250 23.34 -11.30 11.01
CA ILE A 250 24.41 -12.10 10.41
C ILE A 250 25.79 -11.51 10.74
N ALA A 251 25.91 -10.17 10.74
CA ALA A 251 27.16 -9.50 11.06
C ALA A 251 27.53 -9.63 12.56
N GLU A 252 26.55 -9.59 13.44
CA GLU A 252 26.75 -9.81 14.89
C GLU A 252 27.15 -11.25 15.22
N VAL A 253 26.55 -12.25 14.54
CA VAL A 253 26.93 -13.65 14.69
C VAL A 253 28.36 -13.89 14.16
N ALA A 254 28.70 -13.33 12.99
CA ALA A 254 30.05 -13.45 12.42
C ALA A 254 31.13 -12.72 13.25
N ALA A 255 30.75 -11.66 13.99
CA ALA A 255 31.65 -10.94 14.90
C ALA A 255 31.78 -11.63 16.26
N ALA A 256 30.82 -12.49 16.67
CA ALA A 256 30.87 -13.25 17.90
C ALA A 256 31.67 -14.57 17.74
N ASP A 257 31.81 -15.05 16.49
CA ASP A 257 32.56 -16.28 16.15
C ASP A 257 34.02 -15.99 15.73
N ALA A 258 34.46 -14.73 15.74
CA ALA A 258 35.82 -14.27 15.41
C ALA A 258 36.57 -13.79 16.66
#